data_763f04077a104f2d4057af90e054473c
#
_entry.id   763f04077a104f2d4057af90e054473c
#
_cell.length_a   1.000
_cell.length_b   1.000
_cell.length_c   1.000
_cell.angle_alpha   90.00
_cell.angle_beta   90.00
_cell.angle_gamma   90.00
#
_symmetry.space_group_name_H-M   'P 1'
#
loop_
_entity.id
_entity.type
_entity.pdbx_description
1 polymer ?
#
loop_
_entity_poly.entity_id
_entity_poly.type
_entity_poly.pdbx_seq_one_letter_code
_entity_poly.pdbx_strand_id
1 'polypeptide(L)'
;MTWTRILAIPFLVWVFRWPISMEMRNLIATCMFVVFALTDWLDGFLARKLNQTSAFGAFLDPVADKFLVCASLLVLVDLSRVDVIVALLIIGREIAVSSLREWMAQIGAYKSVAVHMIGKVKTTVQMVAIPFLLFDGVLFQTIDTGFWGQILIWISAILTIWSMIFYLQKAIPHIKANMKQ
;
A
#
# COMPACT_ATOMS: atom_id res chain seq x y z
N MET A 1 -2.09 -17.09 -7.06
CA MET A 1 -2.51 -15.74 -7.44
C MET A 1 -1.51 -14.61 -7.11
N THR A 2 -0.59 -14.75 -6.18
CA THR A 2 0.46 -13.75 -5.87
C THR A 2 1.37 -13.43 -7.07
N TRP A 3 1.69 -14.42 -7.91
CA TRP A 3 2.50 -14.25 -9.13
C TRP A 3 1.84 -13.30 -10.15
N THR A 4 0.52 -13.33 -10.28
CA THR A 4 -0.18 -12.44 -11.22
C THR A 4 -0.05 -10.98 -10.80
N ARG A 5 -0.03 -10.68 -9.50
CA ARG A 5 0.23 -9.32 -8.98
C ARG A 5 1.65 -8.86 -9.26
N ILE A 6 2.65 -9.72 -9.03
CA ILE A 6 4.06 -9.38 -9.31
C ILE A 6 4.26 -9.07 -10.79
N LEU A 7 3.62 -9.84 -11.69
CA LEU A 7 3.66 -9.58 -13.13
C LEU A 7 2.85 -8.35 -13.55
N ALA A 8 1.82 -8.00 -12.80
CA ALA A 8 1.00 -6.82 -13.06
C ALA A 8 1.72 -5.50 -12.80
N ILE A 9 2.67 -5.48 -11.85
CA ILE A 9 3.41 -4.28 -11.48
C ILE A 9 4.21 -3.70 -12.66
N PRO A 10 5.09 -4.47 -13.35
CA PRO A 10 5.76 -3.99 -14.56
C PRO A 10 4.78 -3.52 -15.63
N PHE A 11 3.65 -4.21 -15.78
CA PHE A 11 2.65 -3.86 -16.77
C PHE A 11 1.95 -2.53 -16.44
N LEU A 12 1.64 -2.27 -15.16
CA LEU A 12 1.10 -0.99 -14.71
C LEU A 12 2.05 0.18 -15.03
N VAL A 13 3.35 0.00 -14.81
CA VAL A 13 4.36 1.01 -15.17
C VAL A 13 4.45 1.17 -16.69
N TRP A 14 4.37 0.07 -17.43
CA TRP A 14 4.50 0.06 -18.89
C TRP A 14 3.31 0.71 -19.62
N VAL A 15 2.09 0.62 -19.07
CA VAL A 15 0.89 1.27 -19.63
C VAL A 15 1.12 2.76 -19.88
N PHE A 16 1.85 3.45 -19.00
CA PHE A 16 2.14 4.89 -19.16
C PHE A 16 3.18 5.20 -20.26
N ARG A 17 3.87 4.18 -20.80
CA ARG A 17 4.78 4.28 -21.95
C ARG A 17 4.10 3.94 -23.28
N TRP A 18 2.87 3.45 -23.25
CA TRP A 18 2.15 3.06 -24.46
C TRP A 18 1.75 4.29 -25.30
N PRO A 19 1.75 4.18 -26.66
CA PRO A 19 1.38 5.28 -27.56
C PRO A 19 -0.14 5.42 -27.69
N ILE A 20 -0.86 5.58 -26.56
CA ILE A 20 -2.31 5.81 -26.47
C ILE A 20 -2.58 7.10 -25.72
N SER A 21 -3.82 7.61 -25.77
CA SER A 21 -4.19 8.82 -25.06
C SER A 21 -3.98 8.72 -23.55
N MET A 22 -3.69 9.85 -22.88
CA MET A 22 -3.49 9.86 -21.44
C MET A 22 -4.73 9.38 -20.67
N GLU A 23 -5.91 9.76 -21.13
CA GLU A 23 -7.18 9.30 -20.54
C GLU A 23 -7.31 7.76 -20.56
N MET A 24 -6.93 7.13 -21.67
CA MET A 24 -6.98 5.68 -21.80
C MET A 24 -5.92 5.00 -20.89
N ARG A 25 -4.71 5.58 -20.78
CA ARG A 25 -3.69 5.09 -19.84
C ARG A 25 -4.20 5.17 -18.39
N ASN A 26 -4.78 6.31 -18.01
CA ASN A 26 -5.37 6.52 -16.70
C ASN A 26 -6.47 5.50 -16.40
N LEU A 27 -7.37 5.29 -17.33
CA LEU A 27 -8.47 4.32 -17.18
C LEU A 27 -7.93 2.88 -17.01
N ILE A 28 -7.01 2.46 -17.88
CA ILE A 28 -6.40 1.12 -17.81
C ILE A 28 -5.67 0.93 -16.48
N ALA A 29 -4.83 1.88 -16.08
CA ALA A 29 -4.07 1.81 -14.84
C ALA A 29 -4.98 1.76 -13.61
N THR A 30 -6.05 2.58 -13.60
CA THR A 30 -7.05 2.59 -12.53
C THR A 30 -7.80 1.25 -12.45
N CYS A 31 -8.29 0.75 -13.58
CA CYS A 31 -8.98 -0.54 -13.63
C CYS A 31 -8.06 -1.67 -13.15
N MET A 32 -6.80 -1.69 -13.61
CA MET A 32 -5.82 -2.67 -13.15
C MET A 32 -5.62 -2.61 -11.63
N PHE A 33 -5.33 -1.42 -11.10
CA PHE A 33 -5.13 -1.27 -9.66
C PHE A 33 -6.32 -1.75 -8.86
N VAL A 34 -7.55 -1.34 -9.24
CA VAL A 34 -8.79 -1.74 -8.55
C VAL A 34 -9.02 -3.24 -8.64
N VAL A 35 -8.85 -3.84 -9.82
CA VAL A 35 -9.01 -5.29 -10.01
C VAL A 35 -8.03 -6.07 -9.14
N PHE A 36 -6.75 -5.68 -9.11
CA PHE A 36 -5.76 -6.35 -8.28
C PHE A 36 -6.01 -6.16 -6.79
N ALA A 37 -6.43 -4.97 -6.35
CA ALA A 37 -6.79 -4.73 -4.96
C ALA A 37 -8.01 -5.55 -4.51
N LEU A 38 -9.03 -5.66 -5.36
CA LEU A 38 -10.23 -6.48 -5.09
C LEU A 38 -9.91 -7.97 -5.10
N THR A 39 -9.11 -8.43 -6.06
CA THR A 39 -8.70 -9.84 -6.15
C THR A 39 -7.91 -10.24 -4.91
N ASP A 40 -7.03 -9.38 -4.42
CA ASP A 40 -6.27 -9.63 -3.18
C ASP A 40 -7.18 -9.79 -1.97
N TRP A 41 -8.13 -8.86 -1.82
CA TRP A 41 -9.09 -8.92 -0.72
C TRP A 41 -9.92 -10.23 -0.77
N LEU A 42 -10.38 -10.64 -1.97
CA LEU A 42 -11.12 -11.88 -2.18
C LEU A 42 -10.25 -13.11 -1.89
N ASP A 43 -9.03 -13.16 -2.40
CA ASP A 43 -8.09 -14.27 -2.20
C ASP A 43 -7.75 -14.44 -0.71
N GLY A 44 -7.47 -13.36 -0.01
CA GLY A 44 -7.24 -13.38 1.42
C GLY A 44 -8.46 -13.83 2.23
N PHE A 45 -9.67 -13.49 1.78
CA PHE A 45 -10.91 -13.96 2.41
C PHE A 45 -11.14 -15.46 2.16
N LEU A 46 -10.98 -15.92 0.90
CA LEU A 46 -11.16 -17.33 0.53
C LEU A 46 -10.11 -18.24 1.20
N ALA A 47 -8.85 -17.86 1.18
CA ALA A 47 -7.76 -18.63 1.78
C ALA A 47 -7.98 -18.88 3.28
N ARG A 48 -8.45 -17.85 4.01
CA ARG A 48 -8.82 -18.00 5.43
C ARG A 48 -10.01 -18.92 5.63
N LYS A 49 -11.02 -18.84 4.74
CA LYS A 49 -12.24 -19.66 4.84
C LYS A 49 -11.98 -21.13 4.49
N LEU A 50 -11.04 -21.41 3.58
CA LEU A 50 -10.73 -22.75 3.09
C LEU A 50 -9.55 -23.41 3.81
N ASN A 51 -8.89 -22.72 4.75
CA ASN A 51 -7.66 -23.18 5.44
C ASN A 51 -6.57 -23.67 4.50
N GLN A 52 -6.48 -23.12 3.27
CA GLN A 52 -5.53 -23.48 2.25
C GLN A 52 -4.47 -22.36 2.09
N THR A 53 -3.60 -22.20 3.07
CA THR A 53 -2.49 -21.26 3.01
C THR A 53 -1.18 -22.02 2.84
N SER A 54 -0.43 -21.77 1.74
CA SER A 54 0.94 -22.24 1.64
C SER A 54 1.89 -21.30 2.38
N ALA A 55 2.94 -21.83 3.01
CA ALA A 55 3.94 -21.03 3.71
C ALA A 55 4.60 -19.98 2.78
N PHE A 56 4.84 -20.34 1.53
CA PHE A 56 5.42 -19.46 0.53
C PHE A 56 4.42 -18.36 0.11
N GLY A 57 3.13 -18.66 -0.05
CA GLY A 57 2.09 -17.68 -0.32
C GLY A 57 1.98 -16.67 0.82
N ALA A 58 1.92 -17.15 2.07
CA ALA A 58 1.84 -16.28 3.25
C ALA A 58 3.03 -15.31 3.38
N PHE A 59 4.22 -15.69 2.90
CA PHE A 59 5.39 -14.81 2.79
C PHE A 59 5.26 -13.81 1.62
N LEU A 60 4.81 -14.28 0.45
CA LEU A 60 4.83 -13.49 -0.77
C LEU A 60 3.67 -12.47 -0.85
N ASP A 61 2.51 -12.76 -0.26
CA ASP A 61 1.34 -11.90 -0.29
C ASP A 61 1.61 -10.49 0.29
N PRO A 62 2.16 -10.33 1.52
CA PRO A 62 2.47 -9.01 2.05
C PRO A 62 3.52 -8.26 1.24
N VAL A 63 4.39 -8.96 0.52
CA VAL A 63 5.40 -8.36 -0.36
C VAL A 63 4.75 -7.81 -1.61
N ALA A 64 3.92 -8.60 -2.29
CA ALA A 64 3.23 -8.21 -3.52
C ALA A 64 2.32 -6.99 -3.32
N ASP A 65 1.57 -6.95 -2.20
CA ASP A 65 0.71 -5.81 -1.85
C ASP A 65 1.48 -4.51 -1.72
N LYS A 66 2.61 -4.55 -1.01
CA LYS A 66 3.45 -3.36 -0.83
C LYS A 66 4.08 -2.93 -2.14
N PHE A 67 4.52 -3.89 -2.97
CA PHE A 67 5.09 -3.58 -4.29
C PHE A 67 4.09 -2.90 -5.20
N LEU A 68 2.82 -3.33 -5.22
CA LEU A 68 1.78 -2.69 -6.02
C LEU A 68 1.58 -1.23 -5.60
N VAL A 69 1.48 -0.96 -4.30
CA VAL A 69 1.34 0.39 -3.76
C VAL A 69 2.58 1.25 -4.06
N CYS A 70 3.78 0.71 -3.85
CA CYS A 70 5.04 1.42 -4.14
C CYS A 70 5.15 1.78 -5.63
N ALA A 71 4.88 0.82 -6.52
CA ALA A 71 4.93 1.05 -7.96
C ALA A 71 3.91 2.12 -8.39
N SER A 72 2.68 2.05 -7.87
CA SER A 72 1.65 3.04 -8.16
C SER A 72 2.05 4.44 -7.68
N LEU A 73 2.62 4.57 -6.48
CA LEU A 73 3.11 5.85 -5.97
C LEU A 73 4.26 6.41 -6.81
N LEU A 74 5.20 5.56 -7.26
CA LEU A 74 6.29 5.99 -8.14
C LEU A 74 5.77 6.46 -9.49
N VAL A 75 4.79 5.79 -10.07
CA VAL A 75 4.11 6.23 -11.30
C VAL A 75 3.41 7.57 -11.07
N LEU A 76 2.72 7.75 -9.94
CA LEU A 76 2.04 9.01 -9.63
C LEU A 76 3.03 10.18 -9.40
N VAL A 77 4.23 9.90 -8.89
CA VAL A 77 5.31 10.89 -8.80
C VAL A 77 5.84 11.25 -10.20
N ASP A 78 6.07 10.26 -11.08
CA ASP A 78 6.51 10.48 -12.47
C ASP A 78 5.48 11.34 -13.24
N LEU A 79 4.19 11.15 -12.96
CA LEU A 79 3.08 11.94 -13.51
C LEU A 79 2.87 13.31 -12.81
N SER A 80 3.71 13.66 -11.82
CA SER A 80 3.56 14.88 -11.00
C SER A 80 2.21 15.00 -10.27
N ARG A 81 1.56 13.86 -9.99
CA ARG A 81 0.28 13.78 -9.26
C ARG A 81 0.44 13.54 -7.77
N VAL A 82 1.62 13.15 -7.32
CA VAL A 82 1.96 13.00 -5.91
C VAL A 82 3.33 13.62 -5.67
N ASP A 83 3.44 14.35 -4.58
CA ASP A 83 4.73 14.91 -4.16
C ASP A 83 5.70 13.79 -3.75
N VAL A 84 6.98 13.94 -4.14
CA VAL A 84 8.06 12.97 -3.84
C VAL A 84 8.18 12.70 -2.35
N ILE A 85 8.03 13.74 -1.51
CA ILE A 85 8.16 13.62 -0.05
C ILE A 85 7.01 12.77 0.49
N VAL A 86 5.79 12.97 -0.01
CA VAL A 86 4.60 12.18 0.38
C VAL A 86 4.80 10.70 0.01
N ALA A 87 5.25 10.43 -1.21
CA ALA A 87 5.52 9.07 -1.66
C ALA A 87 6.62 8.41 -0.80
N LEU A 88 7.72 9.13 -0.55
CA LEU A 88 8.83 8.66 0.28
C LEU A 88 8.38 8.33 1.71
N LEU A 89 7.57 9.18 2.34
CA LEU A 89 7.03 8.95 3.69
C LEU A 89 6.15 7.69 3.73
N ILE A 90 5.28 7.50 2.74
CA ILE A 90 4.40 6.34 2.69
C ILE A 90 5.21 5.06 2.47
N ILE A 91 6.09 5.02 1.47
CA ILE A 91 6.92 3.85 1.13
C ILE A 91 7.88 3.53 2.27
N GLY A 92 8.59 4.53 2.79
CA GLY A 92 9.55 4.35 3.88
C GLY A 92 8.91 3.76 5.13
N ARG A 93 7.72 4.24 5.48
CA ARG A 93 6.96 3.67 6.61
C ARG A 93 6.50 2.25 6.34
N GLU A 94 6.04 1.93 5.13
CA GLU A 94 5.63 0.55 4.81
C GLU A 94 6.79 -0.44 5.03
N ILE A 95 7.99 -0.07 4.61
CA ILE A 95 9.19 -0.87 4.81
C ILE A 95 9.56 -0.92 6.30
N ALA A 96 9.69 0.24 6.94
CA ALA A 96 10.13 0.34 8.33
C ALA A 96 9.23 -0.43 9.30
N VAL A 97 7.90 -0.27 9.21
CA VAL A 97 6.97 -0.97 10.11
C VAL A 97 6.91 -2.47 9.81
N SER A 98 7.13 -2.87 8.55
CA SER A 98 7.19 -4.31 8.22
C SER A 98 8.41 -4.98 8.81
N SER A 99 9.58 -4.37 8.65
CA SER A 99 10.84 -4.85 9.25
C SER A 99 10.76 -4.84 10.76
N LEU A 100 10.16 -3.80 11.36
CA LEU A 100 9.95 -3.74 12.81
C LEU A 100 9.08 -4.90 13.31
N ARG A 101 7.99 -5.22 12.62
CA ARG A 101 7.11 -6.32 12.99
C ARG A 101 7.79 -7.67 12.86
N GLU A 102 8.56 -7.87 11.80
CA GLU A 102 9.32 -9.09 11.58
C GLU A 102 10.35 -9.30 12.70
N TRP A 103 11.11 -8.26 13.03
CA TRP A 103 12.06 -8.29 14.12
C TRP A 103 11.40 -8.55 15.48
N MET A 104 10.26 -7.89 15.77
CA MET A 104 9.49 -8.11 17.00
C MET A 104 8.89 -9.53 17.07
N ALA A 105 8.61 -10.15 15.93
CA ALA A 105 8.19 -11.56 15.89
C ALA A 105 9.34 -12.51 16.25
N GLN A 106 10.56 -12.23 15.75
CA GLN A 106 11.75 -13.03 16.06
C GLN A 106 12.10 -13.01 17.54
N ILE A 107 11.92 -11.87 18.24
CA ILE A 107 12.16 -11.76 19.69
C ILE A 107 10.93 -12.15 20.55
N GLY A 108 9.89 -12.75 19.96
CA GLY A 108 8.69 -13.20 20.67
C GLY A 108 7.74 -12.11 21.14
N ALA A 109 7.96 -10.84 20.76
CA ALA A 109 7.18 -9.68 21.19
C ALA A 109 6.14 -9.21 20.16
N TYR A 110 5.72 -10.06 19.22
CA TYR A 110 4.80 -9.73 18.11
C TYR A 110 3.50 -9.06 18.57
N LYS A 111 2.91 -9.48 19.70
CA LYS A 111 1.64 -8.93 20.22
C LYS A 111 1.72 -7.43 20.53
N SER A 112 2.89 -6.90 20.87
CA SER A 112 3.07 -5.49 21.22
C SER A 112 2.96 -4.55 20.02
N VAL A 113 3.22 -5.06 18.79
CA VAL A 113 3.16 -4.34 17.51
C VAL A 113 2.06 -4.88 16.59
N ALA A 114 1.05 -5.55 17.14
CA ALA A 114 -0.11 -6.02 16.38
C ALA A 114 -0.82 -4.88 15.65
N VAL A 115 -1.53 -5.23 14.56
CA VAL A 115 -2.20 -4.23 13.70
C VAL A 115 -3.21 -3.41 14.49
N HIS A 116 -2.95 -2.12 14.63
CA HIS A 116 -3.85 -1.16 15.28
C HIS A 116 -4.87 -0.59 14.28
N MET A 117 -6.02 -0.12 14.77
CA MET A 117 -7.09 0.48 13.95
C MET A 117 -6.59 1.63 13.06
N ILE A 118 -5.68 2.48 13.56
CA ILE A 118 -5.06 3.57 12.79
C ILE A 118 -4.37 3.04 11.51
N GLY A 119 -3.68 1.89 11.61
CA GLY A 119 -3.06 1.26 10.45
C GLY A 119 -4.06 0.76 9.41
N LYS A 120 -5.23 0.30 9.83
CA LYS A 120 -6.32 -0.13 8.93
C LYS A 120 -6.92 1.08 8.20
N VAL A 121 -7.29 2.12 8.95
CA VAL A 121 -7.87 3.35 8.38
C VAL A 121 -6.91 3.98 7.36
N LYS A 122 -5.63 4.11 7.72
CA LYS A 122 -4.60 4.61 6.80
C LYS A 122 -4.57 3.83 5.49
N THR A 123 -4.56 2.50 5.56
CA THR A 123 -4.51 1.65 4.36
C THR A 123 -5.77 1.80 3.51
N THR A 124 -6.95 1.88 4.12
CA THR A 124 -8.20 2.11 3.40
C THR A 124 -8.19 3.46 2.68
N VAL A 125 -7.80 4.55 3.36
CA VAL A 125 -7.70 5.88 2.75
C VAL A 125 -6.72 5.87 1.57
N GLN A 126 -5.58 5.22 1.72
CA GLN A 126 -4.56 5.09 0.67
C GLN A 126 -5.06 4.28 -0.53
N MET A 127 -5.78 3.17 -0.30
CA MET A 127 -6.36 2.33 -1.35
C MET A 127 -7.46 3.03 -2.16
N VAL A 128 -8.09 4.09 -1.61
CA VAL A 128 -9.02 4.95 -2.33
C VAL A 128 -8.29 6.10 -3.03
N ALA A 129 -7.27 6.68 -2.38
CA ALA A 129 -6.52 7.81 -2.93
C ALA A 129 -5.78 7.46 -4.22
N ILE A 130 -5.11 6.29 -4.26
CA ILE A 130 -4.29 5.88 -5.41
C ILE A 130 -5.13 5.76 -6.70
N PRO A 131 -6.25 5.01 -6.77
CA PRO A 131 -7.04 4.94 -7.99
C PRO A 131 -7.67 6.28 -8.36
N PHE A 132 -8.02 7.14 -7.42
CA PHE A 132 -8.49 8.51 -7.71
C PHE A 132 -7.40 9.31 -8.44
N LEU A 133 -6.17 9.25 -7.98
CA LEU A 133 -5.03 9.92 -8.60
C LEU A 133 -4.60 9.28 -9.92
N LEU A 134 -4.76 7.97 -10.08
CA LEU A 134 -4.49 7.28 -11.35
C LEU A 134 -5.52 7.67 -12.41
N PHE A 135 -6.79 7.76 -12.02
CA PHE A 135 -7.88 8.13 -12.93
C PHE A 135 -7.76 9.59 -13.41
N ASP A 136 -7.50 10.52 -12.49
CA ASP A 136 -7.23 11.95 -12.74
C ASP A 136 -8.21 12.57 -13.75
N GLY A 137 -9.48 12.51 -13.43
CA GLY A 137 -10.57 12.98 -14.27
C GLY A 137 -11.82 13.28 -13.46
N VAL A 138 -12.92 13.63 -14.15
CA VAL A 138 -14.20 13.90 -13.50
C VAL A 138 -15.07 12.65 -13.52
N LEU A 139 -15.35 12.11 -12.34
CA LEU A 139 -16.23 10.96 -12.17
C LEU A 139 -17.68 11.41 -11.98
N PHE A 140 -18.64 10.80 -12.73
CA PHE A 140 -20.06 11.13 -12.68
C PHE A 140 -20.37 12.64 -12.90
N GLN A 141 -19.54 13.36 -13.67
CA GLN A 141 -19.66 14.80 -13.97
C GLN A 141 -19.65 15.74 -12.73
N THR A 142 -19.34 15.22 -11.53
CA THR A 142 -19.42 15.98 -10.27
C THR A 142 -18.18 15.84 -9.40
N ILE A 143 -17.47 14.70 -9.47
CA ILE A 143 -16.35 14.40 -8.56
C ILE A 143 -15.05 14.56 -9.33
N ASP A 144 -14.28 15.59 -9.01
CA ASP A 144 -12.89 15.73 -9.46
C ASP A 144 -12.00 14.75 -8.66
N THR A 145 -11.61 13.66 -9.31
CA THR A 145 -10.83 12.61 -8.67
C THR A 145 -9.38 13.05 -8.39
N GLY A 146 -8.82 13.96 -9.20
CA GLY A 146 -7.51 14.54 -8.94
C GLY A 146 -7.50 15.33 -7.64
N PHE A 147 -8.45 16.24 -7.45
CA PHE A 147 -8.59 17.04 -6.24
C PHE A 147 -8.82 16.18 -4.99
N TRP A 148 -9.80 15.27 -5.02
CA TRP A 148 -10.08 14.41 -3.87
C TRP A 148 -8.96 13.41 -3.61
N GLY A 149 -8.32 12.90 -4.65
CA GLY A 149 -7.16 12.03 -4.55
C GLY A 149 -5.99 12.70 -3.83
N GLN A 150 -5.74 13.99 -4.13
CA GLN A 150 -4.73 14.80 -3.43
C GLN A 150 -5.04 14.93 -1.94
N ILE A 151 -6.26 15.28 -1.57
CA ILE A 151 -6.66 15.38 -0.16
C ILE A 151 -6.47 14.05 0.56
N LEU A 152 -6.93 12.96 -0.04
CA LEU A 152 -6.86 11.63 0.56
C LEU A 152 -5.41 11.14 0.73
N ILE A 153 -4.51 11.42 -0.23
CA ILE A 153 -3.12 10.98 -0.12
C ILE A 153 -2.38 11.75 0.99
N TRP A 154 -2.67 13.05 1.17
CA TRP A 154 -2.13 13.84 2.28
C TRP A 154 -2.66 13.35 3.63
N ILE A 155 -3.95 13.05 3.75
CA ILE A 155 -4.54 12.43 4.95
C ILE A 155 -3.83 11.09 5.23
N SER A 156 -3.63 10.26 4.21
CA SER A 156 -2.90 9.00 4.34
C SER A 156 -1.45 9.21 4.82
N ALA A 157 -0.75 10.24 4.33
CA ALA A 157 0.60 10.57 4.77
C ALA A 157 0.64 10.97 6.26
N ILE A 158 -0.29 11.81 6.71
CA ILE A 158 -0.41 12.21 8.13
C ILE A 158 -0.67 10.99 9.01
N LEU A 159 -1.64 10.15 8.63
CA LEU A 159 -1.94 8.90 9.35
C LEU A 159 -0.76 7.92 9.34
N THR A 160 0.03 7.95 8.28
CA THR A 160 1.25 7.17 8.12
C THR A 160 2.30 7.55 9.16
N ILE A 161 2.58 8.85 9.33
CA ILE A 161 3.52 9.35 10.33
C ILE A 161 3.01 9.02 11.75
N TRP A 162 1.75 9.30 12.02
CA TRP A 162 1.15 9.00 13.33
C TRP A 162 1.27 7.52 13.69
N SER A 163 0.88 6.64 12.75
CA SER A 163 0.99 5.20 12.99
C SER A 163 2.44 4.74 13.19
N MET A 164 3.41 5.34 12.49
CA MET A 164 4.84 5.03 12.67
C MET A 164 5.32 5.38 14.08
N ILE A 165 5.00 6.57 14.55
CA ILE A 165 5.33 7.01 15.93
C ILE A 165 4.73 6.04 16.95
N PHE A 166 3.46 5.66 16.78
CA PHE A 166 2.78 4.72 17.67
C PHE A 166 3.49 3.35 17.73
N TYR A 167 3.88 2.79 16.58
CA TYR A 167 4.58 1.50 16.54
C TYR A 167 5.99 1.57 17.14
N LEU A 168 6.73 2.67 16.90
CA LEU A 168 8.04 2.88 17.49
C LEU A 168 7.95 3.00 19.01
N GLN A 169 7.00 3.77 19.55
CA GLN A 169 6.79 3.89 20.99
C GLN A 169 6.50 2.53 21.66
N LYS A 170 5.74 1.67 20.99
CA LYS A 170 5.45 0.32 21.49
C LYS A 170 6.65 -0.62 21.40
N ALA A 171 7.53 -0.43 20.44
CA ALA A 171 8.72 -1.27 20.26
C ALA A 171 9.89 -0.88 21.17
N ILE A 172 10.07 0.41 21.51
CA ILE A 172 11.21 0.93 22.29
C ILE A 172 11.47 0.14 23.59
N PRO A 173 10.48 -0.21 24.44
CA PRO A 173 10.73 -0.96 25.67
C PRO A 173 11.38 -2.33 25.41
N HIS A 174 10.91 -3.02 24.36
CA HIS A 174 11.43 -4.35 23.98
C HIS A 174 12.83 -4.24 23.36
N ILE A 175 13.08 -3.19 22.58
CA ILE A 175 14.42 -2.89 22.03
C ILE A 175 15.43 -2.71 23.16
N LYS A 176 15.09 -1.85 24.14
CA LYS A 176 15.96 -1.58 25.30
C LYS A 176 16.22 -2.83 26.16
N ALA A 177 15.24 -3.72 26.29
CA ALA A 177 15.40 -4.95 27.04
C ALA A 177 16.37 -5.92 26.35
N ASN A 178 16.29 -6.07 25.02
CA ASN A 178 17.18 -6.97 24.26
C ASN A 178 18.60 -6.42 24.06
N MET A 179 18.80 -5.10 24.06
CA MET A 179 20.15 -4.51 23.97
C MET A 179 20.96 -4.64 25.27
N LYS A 180 20.36 -5.09 26.36
CA LYS A 180 21.04 -5.30 27.66
C LYS A 180 21.43 -6.76 27.92
N GLN A 181 21.09 -7.66 27.01
CA GLN A 181 21.53 -9.05 26.97
C GLN A 181 22.70 -9.23 26.02
#